data_145bc1aa393e3af7eab99ba758a9d627
#
_entry.id   145bc1aa393e3af7eab99ba758a9d627
#
_cell.length_a   1.000
_cell.length_b   1.000
_cell.length_c   1.000
_cell.angle_alpha   90.00
_cell.angle_beta   90.00
_cell.angle_gamma   90.00
#
_symmetry.space_group_name_H-M   'P 1'
#
loop_
_entity.id
_entity.type
_entity.pdbx_description
1 polymer ?
#
loop_
_entity_poly.entity_id
_entity_poly.type
_entity_poly.pdbx_seq_one_letter_code
_entity_poly.pdbx_strand_id
1 'polypeptide(L)'
;MARLLALAALLIGLALPALAQERATLVSDSLQITGDTRLIADGNVEVFFKGRRLKASRIVFDQATDRLEITGPIVLTEESGNTLILASQADLSADMSEGILTSARLVLNQQLQLAASKMMRVAGRYTALQTVTASSCKVCKGDPTPLWEIRARRVVHDEVERQIYFDRAQFRLAGVPVLYIPRLRMPDPTLKRATGFLMPTIRTTSDLGTGIKLPYFIVLGKSADLTLTPYVTTKNSETLDLRYRQAFATGLIEATGSVSRDDLIP
;
A
#
# COMPACT_ATOMS: atom_id res chain seq x y z
N MET A 1 -45.29 -43.33 -4.92
CA MET A 1 -43.89 -42.86 -4.82
C MET A 1 -43.50 -41.85 -5.92
N ALA A 2 -43.82 -42.08 -7.19
CA ALA A 2 -43.47 -41.17 -8.30
C ALA A 2 -44.03 -39.72 -8.19
N ARG A 3 -45.22 -39.53 -7.63
CA ARG A 3 -45.82 -38.18 -7.44
C ARG A 3 -45.15 -37.36 -6.33
N LEU A 4 -44.61 -38.00 -5.28
CA LEU A 4 -43.87 -37.35 -4.20
C LEU A 4 -42.47 -36.92 -4.65
N LEU A 5 -41.83 -37.72 -5.52
CA LEU A 5 -40.55 -37.37 -6.12
C LEU A 5 -40.64 -36.19 -7.10
N ALA A 6 -41.76 -36.11 -7.87
CA ALA A 6 -42.01 -35.00 -8.79
C ALA A 6 -42.28 -33.68 -8.03
N LEU A 7 -42.95 -33.71 -6.88
CA LEU A 7 -43.20 -32.52 -6.05
C LEU A 7 -41.92 -32.05 -5.36
N ALA A 8 -41.05 -32.97 -4.92
CA ALA A 8 -39.75 -32.65 -4.33
C ALA A 8 -38.79 -32.03 -5.36
N ALA A 9 -38.80 -32.53 -6.61
CA ALA A 9 -37.97 -31.97 -7.69
C ALA A 9 -38.47 -30.57 -8.11
N LEU A 10 -39.77 -30.29 -8.04
CA LEU A 10 -40.32 -28.97 -8.33
C LEU A 10 -39.99 -27.93 -7.26
N LEU A 11 -39.91 -28.34 -6.00
CA LEU A 11 -39.52 -27.44 -4.88
C LEU A 11 -38.03 -27.10 -4.87
N ILE A 12 -37.14 -27.98 -5.37
CA ILE A 12 -35.70 -27.74 -5.48
C ILE A 12 -35.37 -26.78 -6.63
N GLY A 13 -36.19 -26.77 -7.70
CA GLY A 13 -36.02 -25.87 -8.86
C GLY A 13 -36.37 -24.40 -8.60
N LEU A 14 -37.02 -24.06 -7.46
CA LEU A 14 -37.41 -22.69 -7.10
C LEU A 14 -36.42 -21.97 -6.15
N ALA A 15 -35.36 -22.63 -5.72
CA ALA A 15 -34.27 -21.98 -4.95
C ALA A 15 -33.35 -21.22 -5.91
N LEU A 16 -33.86 -20.15 -6.55
CA LEU A 16 -33.01 -19.17 -7.20
C LEU A 16 -32.13 -18.51 -6.10
N PRO A 17 -30.80 -18.47 -6.27
CA PRO A 17 -29.96 -17.70 -5.32
C PRO A 17 -30.49 -16.26 -5.38
N ALA A 18 -30.97 -15.75 -4.25
CA ALA A 18 -31.26 -14.33 -4.09
C ALA A 18 -29.91 -13.63 -4.24
N LEU A 19 -29.68 -12.98 -5.38
CA LEU A 19 -28.56 -12.06 -5.55
C LEU A 19 -28.77 -10.96 -4.52
N ALA A 20 -28.05 -11.05 -3.40
CA ALA A 20 -28.04 -9.99 -2.40
C ALA A 20 -27.51 -8.73 -3.10
N GLN A 21 -28.40 -7.80 -3.39
CA GLN A 21 -28.04 -6.51 -3.97
C GLN A 21 -27.26 -5.75 -2.90
N GLU A 22 -25.95 -5.64 -3.08
CA GLU A 22 -25.08 -4.89 -2.17
C GLU A 22 -25.52 -3.42 -2.17
N ARG A 23 -26.04 -2.96 -1.04
CA ARG A 23 -26.54 -1.60 -0.87
C ARG A 23 -25.42 -0.71 -0.37
N ALA A 24 -25.24 0.46 -0.99
CA ALA A 24 -24.44 1.53 -0.46
C ALA A 24 -25.21 2.23 0.67
N THR A 25 -24.50 2.55 1.76
CA THR A 25 -25.03 3.40 2.84
C THR A 25 -24.32 4.75 2.74
N LEU A 26 -25.11 5.84 2.68
CA LEU A 26 -24.63 7.22 2.65
C LEU A 26 -25.16 7.97 3.86
N VAL A 27 -24.29 8.70 4.53
CA VAL A 27 -24.59 9.64 5.61
C VAL A 27 -24.00 11.00 5.26
N SER A 28 -24.73 12.09 5.44
CA SER A 28 -24.29 13.46 5.18
C SER A 28 -25.10 14.44 6.01
N ASP A 29 -24.61 15.67 6.16
CA ASP A 29 -25.36 16.74 6.83
C ASP A 29 -26.54 17.23 5.97
N SER A 30 -26.36 17.24 4.63
CA SER A 30 -27.40 17.56 3.70
C SER A 30 -27.37 16.65 2.46
N LEU A 31 -28.55 16.37 1.92
CA LEU A 31 -28.74 15.55 0.74
C LEU A 31 -29.71 16.22 -0.20
N GLN A 32 -29.30 16.42 -1.45
CA GLN A 32 -30.12 17.04 -2.50
C GLN A 32 -30.16 16.15 -3.74
N ILE A 33 -31.32 16.04 -4.35
CA ILE A 33 -31.50 15.37 -5.62
C ILE A 33 -31.79 16.47 -6.66
N THR A 34 -30.96 16.53 -7.69
CA THR A 34 -31.12 17.52 -8.78
C THR A 34 -31.39 16.79 -10.09
N GLY A 35 -32.56 17.03 -10.67
CA GLY A 35 -33.05 16.24 -11.80
C GLY A 35 -33.33 14.78 -11.39
N ASP A 36 -33.30 13.89 -12.37
CA ASP A 36 -33.65 12.48 -12.16
C ASP A 36 -32.39 11.59 -11.89
N THR A 37 -31.18 12.16 -12.05
CA THR A 37 -29.94 11.35 -12.11
C THR A 37 -28.82 11.84 -11.19
N ARG A 38 -28.92 13.03 -10.57
CA ARG A 38 -27.85 13.61 -9.76
C ARG A 38 -28.20 13.65 -8.29
N LEU A 39 -27.37 13.01 -7.47
CA LEU A 39 -27.41 13.06 -6.01
C LEU A 39 -26.24 13.87 -5.51
N ILE A 40 -26.49 14.90 -4.70
CA ILE A 40 -25.50 15.77 -4.09
C ILE A 40 -25.56 15.59 -2.58
N ALA A 41 -24.47 15.14 -1.97
CA ALA A 41 -24.30 15.04 -0.53
C ALA A 41 -23.25 16.06 -0.09
N ASP A 42 -23.58 16.90 0.88
CA ASP A 42 -22.72 17.95 1.43
C ASP A 42 -22.60 17.82 2.96
N GLY A 43 -21.40 18.09 3.45
CA GLY A 43 -21.06 18.13 4.88
C GLY A 43 -20.90 16.74 5.49
N ASN A 44 -19.72 16.45 6.06
CA ASN A 44 -19.42 15.20 6.77
C ASN A 44 -19.86 13.92 6.06
N VAL A 45 -19.69 13.91 4.72
CA VAL A 45 -20.18 12.81 3.89
C VAL A 45 -19.42 11.53 4.19
N GLU A 46 -20.16 10.47 4.44
CA GLU A 46 -19.61 9.14 4.69
C GLU A 46 -20.39 8.09 3.88
N VAL A 47 -19.66 7.30 3.07
CA VAL A 47 -20.20 6.24 2.23
C VAL A 47 -19.58 4.92 2.60
N PHE A 48 -20.44 3.90 2.79
CA PHE A 48 -20.04 2.51 2.99
C PHE A 48 -20.53 1.69 1.80
N PHE A 49 -19.60 1.04 1.10
CA PHE A 49 -19.93 0.18 -0.03
C PHE A 49 -18.88 -0.93 -0.21
N LYS A 50 -19.30 -2.18 -0.29
CA LYS A 50 -18.41 -3.34 -0.48
C LYS A 50 -17.22 -3.36 0.50
N GLY A 51 -17.49 -3.14 1.79
CA GLY A 51 -16.47 -3.09 2.83
C GLY A 51 -15.56 -1.86 2.81
N ARG A 52 -15.67 -1.01 1.78
CA ARG A 52 -14.95 0.26 1.67
C ARG A 52 -15.68 1.37 2.44
N ARG A 53 -14.91 2.26 3.04
CA ARG A 53 -15.40 3.44 3.72
C ARG A 53 -14.79 4.69 3.11
N LEU A 54 -15.61 5.54 2.54
CA LEU A 54 -15.23 6.83 1.97
C LEU A 54 -15.74 7.96 2.85
N LYS A 55 -14.86 8.89 3.23
CA LYS A 55 -15.21 10.16 3.87
C LYS A 55 -14.81 11.32 2.98
N ALA A 56 -15.65 12.34 2.89
CA ALA A 56 -15.41 13.54 2.09
C ALA A 56 -16.20 14.73 2.63
N SER A 57 -15.89 15.95 2.15
CA SER A 57 -16.70 17.13 2.42
C SER A 57 -17.94 17.17 1.54
N ARG A 58 -17.81 16.73 0.29
CA ARG A 58 -18.89 16.73 -0.69
C ARG A 58 -18.73 15.58 -1.68
N ILE A 59 -19.84 14.97 -2.05
CA ILE A 59 -19.93 13.96 -3.10
C ILE A 59 -21.08 14.30 -4.03
N VAL A 60 -20.82 14.29 -5.33
CA VAL A 60 -21.82 14.35 -6.37
C VAL A 60 -21.81 13.02 -7.10
N PHE A 61 -22.90 12.29 -7.01
CA PHE A 61 -23.10 11.06 -7.76
C PHE A 61 -23.96 11.34 -8.98
N ASP A 62 -23.46 11.00 -10.15
CA ASP A 62 -24.19 11.08 -11.41
C ASP A 62 -24.52 9.67 -11.86
N GLN A 63 -25.81 9.31 -11.76
CA GLN A 63 -26.31 7.99 -12.09
C GLN A 63 -26.21 7.68 -13.60
N ALA A 64 -26.27 8.71 -14.46
CA ALA A 64 -26.22 8.50 -15.90
C ALA A 64 -24.84 8.08 -16.38
N THR A 65 -23.79 8.55 -15.72
CA THR A 65 -22.39 8.25 -16.03
C THR A 65 -21.77 7.24 -15.08
N ASP A 66 -22.46 6.86 -14.01
CA ASP A 66 -21.98 6.00 -12.92
C ASP A 66 -20.69 6.54 -12.26
N ARG A 67 -20.64 7.88 -12.07
CA ARG A 67 -19.44 8.57 -11.55
C ARG A 67 -19.71 9.29 -10.24
N LEU A 68 -18.66 9.31 -9.41
CA LEU A 68 -18.57 10.04 -8.16
C LEU A 68 -17.55 11.16 -8.31
N GLU A 69 -18.01 12.42 -8.34
CA GLU A 69 -17.16 13.59 -8.17
C GLU A 69 -17.03 13.91 -6.67
N ILE A 70 -15.82 13.85 -6.13
CA ILE A 70 -15.57 13.91 -4.69
C ILE A 70 -14.66 15.08 -4.38
N THR A 71 -15.07 15.93 -3.43
CA THR A 71 -14.28 17.04 -2.93
C THR A 71 -13.84 16.77 -1.50
N GLY A 72 -12.53 16.95 -1.26
CA GLY A 72 -11.88 16.61 -0.02
C GLY A 72 -12.00 17.62 1.12
N PRO A 73 -11.41 17.23 2.27
CA PRO A 73 -10.43 16.16 2.45
C PRO A 73 -11.04 14.77 2.29
N ILE A 74 -10.48 13.98 1.39
CA ILE A 74 -10.94 12.62 1.08
C ILE A 74 -10.16 11.62 1.93
N VAL A 75 -10.87 10.66 2.53
CA VAL A 75 -10.31 9.50 3.22
C VAL A 75 -11.03 8.26 2.73
N LEU A 76 -10.37 7.45 1.91
CA LEU A 76 -10.90 6.16 1.44
C LEU A 76 -10.13 5.03 2.13
N THR A 77 -10.84 4.21 2.89
CA THR A 77 -10.31 3.00 3.52
C THR A 77 -10.79 1.79 2.74
N GLU A 78 -9.86 0.94 2.33
CA GLU A 78 -10.17 -0.32 1.64
C GLU A 78 -10.73 -1.37 2.61
N GLU A 79 -11.42 -2.38 2.08
CA GLU A 79 -12.08 -3.45 2.84
C GLU A 79 -11.14 -4.12 3.86
N SER A 80 -9.89 -4.35 3.52
CA SER A 80 -8.90 -4.96 4.44
C SER A 80 -8.54 -4.07 5.65
N GLY A 81 -8.87 -2.77 5.62
CA GLY A 81 -8.43 -1.78 6.60
C GLY A 81 -6.94 -1.43 6.56
N ASN A 82 -6.14 -2.17 5.78
CA ASN A 82 -4.68 -2.01 5.72
C ASN A 82 -4.23 -0.96 4.68
N THR A 83 -5.13 -0.56 3.80
CA THR A 83 -4.89 0.43 2.75
C THR A 83 -5.77 1.65 2.98
N LEU A 84 -5.13 2.82 3.08
CA LEU A 84 -5.77 4.11 3.25
C LEU A 84 -5.34 5.04 2.10
N ILE A 85 -6.30 5.65 1.44
CA ILE A 85 -6.05 6.65 0.40
C ILE A 85 -6.59 8.00 0.89
N LEU A 86 -5.71 8.99 0.90
CA LEU A 86 -6.03 10.39 1.18
C LEU A 86 -5.93 11.16 -0.14
N ALA A 87 -6.83 12.12 -0.37
CA ALA A 87 -6.75 12.97 -1.57
C ALA A 87 -7.47 14.31 -1.34
N SER A 88 -7.21 15.28 -2.21
CA SER A 88 -7.92 16.56 -2.20
C SER A 88 -9.17 16.52 -3.07
N GLN A 89 -9.11 15.82 -4.19
CA GLN A 89 -10.20 15.65 -5.14
C GLN A 89 -10.15 14.27 -5.76
N ALA A 90 -11.30 13.74 -6.14
CA ALA A 90 -11.37 12.49 -6.88
C ALA A 90 -12.56 12.49 -7.85
N ASP A 91 -12.39 11.74 -8.92
CA ASP A 91 -13.42 11.37 -9.87
C ASP A 91 -13.33 9.85 -10.06
N LEU A 92 -14.26 9.11 -9.44
CA LEU A 92 -14.24 7.66 -9.34
C LEU A 92 -15.51 7.05 -9.94
N SER A 93 -15.44 5.77 -10.31
CA SER A 93 -16.62 4.92 -10.54
C SER A 93 -17.44 4.80 -9.25
N ALA A 94 -18.74 4.50 -9.35
CA ALA A 94 -19.62 4.34 -8.18
C ALA A 94 -19.14 3.26 -7.22
N ASP A 95 -18.46 2.22 -7.70
CA ASP A 95 -17.85 1.18 -6.88
C ASP A 95 -16.46 1.55 -6.35
N MET A 96 -15.94 2.75 -6.67
CA MET A 96 -14.63 3.27 -6.26
C MET A 96 -13.43 2.42 -6.74
N SER A 97 -13.62 1.54 -7.72
CA SER A 97 -12.57 0.66 -8.25
C SER A 97 -11.71 1.32 -9.32
N GLU A 98 -12.26 2.33 -9.98
CA GLU A 98 -11.62 3.03 -11.09
C GLU A 98 -11.72 4.54 -10.95
N GLY A 99 -10.74 5.27 -11.48
CA GLY A 99 -10.79 6.71 -11.58
C GLY A 99 -9.49 7.40 -11.20
N ILE A 100 -9.60 8.71 -10.97
CA ILE A 100 -8.46 9.61 -10.79
C ILE A 100 -8.61 10.35 -9.46
N LEU A 101 -7.50 10.44 -8.72
CA LEU A 101 -7.39 11.24 -7.51
C LEU A 101 -6.21 12.20 -7.66
N THR A 102 -6.35 13.42 -7.16
CA THR A 102 -5.31 14.46 -7.21
C THR A 102 -4.79 14.78 -5.82
N SER A 103 -3.51 15.14 -5.73
CA SER A 103 -2.79 15.38 -4.46
C SER A 103 -3.00 14.22 -3.50
N ALA A 104 -2.74 13.00 -4.01
CA ALA A 104 -3.10 11.78 -3.35
C ALA A 104 -1.95 11.23 -2.50
N ARG A 105 -2.31 10.53 -1.41
CA ARG A 105 -1.38 9.77 -0.58
C ARG A 105 -1.95 8.38 -0.33
N LEU A 106 -1.22 7.37 -0.73
CA LEU A 106 -1.48 5.96 -0.43
C LEU A 106 -0.70 5.56 0.82
N VAL A 107 -1.36 5.01 1.81
CA VAL A 107 -0.75 4.50 3.05
C VAL A 107 -1.02 3.01 3.14
N LEU A 108 0.05 2.23 3.17
CA LEU A 108 0.01 0.77 3.22
C LEU A 108 0.45 0.28 4.59
N ASN A 109 -0.45 -0.44 5.27
CA ASN A 109 -0.24 -1.06 6.57
C ASN A 109 0.35 -0.09 7.63
N GLN A 110 0.06 1.21 7.52
CA GLN A 110 0.62 2.28 8.35
C GLN A 110 2.17 2.35 8.35
N GLN A 111 2.83 1.61 7.46
CA GLN A 111 4.29 1.50 7.40
C GLN A 111 4.88 2.25 6.22
N LEU A 112 4.28 2.16 5.05
CA LEU A 112 4.75 2.81 3.84
C LEU A 112 3.74 3.86 3.35
N GLN A 113 4.21 5.07 3.11
CA GLN A 113 3.41 6.17 2.56
C GLN A 113 3.97 6.56 1.19
N LEU A 114 3.09 6.68 0.20
CA LEU A 114 3.42 7.12 -1.14
C LEU A 114 2.59 8.37 -1.45
N ALA A 115 3.21 9.53 -1.38
CA ALA A 115 2.59 10.79 -1.80
C ALA A 115 2.77 11.00 -3.31
N ALA A 116 1.72 11.37 -4.01
CA ALA A 116 1.70 11.54 -5.46
C ALA A 116 0.92 12.77 -5.89
N SER A 117 1.32 13.41 -6.99
CA SER A 117 0.54 14.50 -7.59
C SER A 117 -0.78 14.00 -8.17
N LYS A 118 -0.75 12.80 -8.75
CA LYS A 118 -1.90 12.13 -9.36
C LYS A 118 -1.85 10.63 -9.08
N MET A 119 -3.00 10.08 -8.75
CA MET A 119 -3.22 8.64 -8.58
C MET A 119 -4.35 8.21 -9.52
N MET A 120 -4.19 7.07 -10.16
CA MET A 120 -5.19 6.48 -11.04
C MET A 120 -5.42 5.03 -10.62
N ARG A 121 -6.67 4.70 -10.38
CA ARG A 121 -7.11 3.32 -10.09
C ARG A 121 -7.63 2.69 -11.37
N VAL A 122 -7.28 1.44 -11.63
CA VAL A 122 -7.65 0.70 -12.83
C VAL A 122 -8.11 -0.70 -12.46
N ALA A 123 -9.33 -1.02 -12.86
CA ALA A 123 -9.94 -2.35 -12.74
C ALA A 123 -9.90 -2.96 -11.33
N GLY A 124 -9.88 -2.13 -10.27
CA GLY A 124 -9.79 -2.59 -8.88
C GLY A 124 -8.54 -3.37 -8.52
N ARG A 125 -7.56 -3.46 -9.44
CA ARG A 125 -6.32 -4.21 -9.27
C ARG A 125 -5.08 -3.32 -9.21
N TYR A 126 -4.99 -2.33 -10.10
CA TYR A 126 -3.81 -1.50 -10.21
C TYR A 126 -4.06 -0.10 -9.69
N THR A 127 -3.14 0.38 -8.87
CA THR A 127 -3.07 1.79 -8.47
C THR A 127 -1.77 2.39 -9.03
N ALA A 128 -1.91 3.25 -10.03
CA ALA A 128 -0.80 3.94 -10.67
C ALA A 128 -0.65 5.36 -10.11
N LEU A 129 0.55 5.72 -9.66
CA LEU A 129 0.89 7.00 -9.07
C LEU A 129 1.93 7.73 -9.93
N GLN A 130 1.82 9.04 -10.03
CA GLN A 130 2.75 9.89 -10.79
C GLN A 130 3.42 10.90 -9.87
N THR A 131 4.70 11.20 -10.12
CA THR A 131 5.53 12.12 -9.32
C THR A 131 5.47 11.72 -7.86
N VAL A 132 6.07 10.57 -7.55
CA VAL A 132 5.88 9.91 -6.26
C VAL A 132 7.05 10.15 -5.33
N THR A 133 6.73 10.40 -4.06
CA THR A 133 7.66 10.31 -2.94
C THR A 133 7.17 9.26 -1.97
N ALA A 134 7.97 8.22 -1.77
CA ALA A 134 7.68 7.12 -0.86
C ALA A 134 8.61 7.16 0.34
N SER A 135 8.09 7.01 1.55
CA SER A 135 8.85 6.90 2.80
C SER A 135 8.04 6.17 3.87
N SER A 136 8.72 5.56 4.82
CA SER A 136 8.10 5.06 6.05
C SER A 136 8.36 5.97 7.26
N CYS A 137 9.15 7.02 7.07
CA CYS A 137 9.48 7.94 8.14
C CYS A 137 8.27 8.81 8.51
N LYS A 138 8.07 9.03 9.82
CA LYS A 138 7.14 10.04 10.30
C LYS A 138 7.76 11.42 10.03
N VAL A 139 7.06 12.24 9.27
CA VAL A 139 7.46 13.62 9.01
C VAL A 139 6.91 14.50 10.13
N CYS A 140 7.78 15.24 10.82
CA CYS A 140 7.39 16.17 11.88
C CYS A 140 7.10 17.56 11.31
N LYS A 141 6.27 18.36 12.00
CA LYS A 141 5.93 19.74 11.56
C LYS A 141 7.15 20.67 11.44
N GLY A 142 8.23 20.39 12.17
CA GLY A 142 9.45 21.23 12.19
C GLY A 142 10.53 20.77 11.21
N ASP A 143 10.49 19.52 10.74
CA ASP A 143 11.40 18.99 9.72
C ASP A 143 10.60 18.14 8.73
N PRO A 144 10.24 18.71 7.58
CA PRO A 144 9.45 18.03 6.56
C PRO A 144 10.27 17.01 5.75
N THR A 145 11.60 16.95 5.93
CA THR A 145 12.46 16.05 5.17
C THR A 145 12.57 14.71 5.90
N PRO A 146 12.07 13.60 5.31
CA PRO A 146 12.22 12.29 5.93
C PRO A 146 13.70 11.87 5.92
N LEU A 147 14.10 11.06 6.91
CA LEU A 147 15.45 10.51 7.00
C LEU A 147 15.83 9.75 5.71
N TRP A 148 14.87 9.04 5.11
CA TRP A 148 15.03 8.44 3.80
C TRP A 148 13.74 8.57 2.99
N GLU A 149 13.89 8.70 1.69
CA GLU A 149 12.79 8.71 0.73
C GLU A 149 13.19 8.05 -0.59
N ILE A 150 12.22 7.51 -1.29
CA ILE A 150 12.36 7.09 -2.68
C ILE A 150 11.51 8.04 -3.52
N ARG A 151 12.14 8.83 -4.39
CA ARG A 151 11.45 9.59 -5.42
C ARG A 151 11.39 8.79 -6.71
N ALA A 152 10.23 8.72 -7.32
CA ALA A 152 10.03 8.01 -8.57
C ALA A 152 9.14 8.82 -9.51
N ARG A 153 9.36 8.67 -10.82
CA ARG A 153 8.50 9.29 -11.82
C ARG A 153 7.11 8.64 -11.80
N ARG A 154 7.08 7.33 -11.67
CA ARG A 154 5.86 6.52 -11.65
C ARG A 154 6.01 5.37 -10.66
N VAL A 155 4.93 5.06 -9.98
CA VAL A 155 4.82 3.86 -9.15
C VAL A 155 3.54 3.13 -9.55
N VAL A 156 3.59 1.81 -9.64
CA VAL A 156 2.42 0.97 -9.85
C VAL A 156 2.34 -0.01 -8.67
N HIS A 157 1.24 0.02 -7.95
CA HIS A 157 0.89 -0.96 -6.93
C HIS A 157 -0.06 -2.00 -7.55
N ASP A 158 0.33 -3.26 -7.56
CA ASP A 158 -0.52 -4.40 -7.91
C ASP A 158 -1.09 -4.99 -6.62
N GLU A 159 -2.37 -4.76 -6.39
CA GLU A 159 -3.09 -5.18 -5.17
C GLU A 159 -3.27 -6.69 -5.09
N VAL A 160 -3.32 -7.39 -6.24
CA VAL A 160 -3.47 -8.85 -6.32
C VAL A 160 -2.13 -9.54 -6.02
N GLU A 161 -1.06 -9.15 -6.71
CA GLU A 161 0.27 -9.70 -6.49
C GLU A 161 0.96 -9.12 -5.24
N ARG A 162 0.40 -8.06 -4.66
CA ARG A 162 0.97 -7.32 -3.53
C ARG A 162 2.41 -6.90 -3.79
N GLN A 163 2.62 -6.27 -4.94
CA GLN A 163 3.93 -5.77 -5.38
C GLN A 163 3.85 -4.30 -5.74
N ILE A 164 4.92 -3.58 -5.48
CA ILE A 164 5.07 -2.16 -5.79
C ILE A 164 6.24 -2.02 -6.76
N TYR A 165 5.97 -1.48 -7.93
CA TYR A 165 6.93 -1.27 -9.01
C TYR A 165 7.23 0.23 -9.13
N PHE A 166 8.48 0.60 -8.96
CA PHE A 166 8.97 1.97 -9.11
C PHE A 166 9.71 2.11 -10.44
N ASP A 167 9.35 3.12 -11.22
CA ASP A 167 10.05 3.52 -12.43
C ASP A 167 10.89 4.76 -12.16
N ARG A 168 12.20 4.70 -12.50
CA ARG A 168 13.20 5.76 -12.27
C ARG A 168 13.25 6.17 -10.79
N ALA A 169 13.48 5.18 -9.94
CA ALA A 169 13.61 5.38 -8.50
C ALA A 169 14.94 6.04 -8.14
N GLN A 170 14.87 7.08 -7.34
CA GLN A 170 16.02 7.74 -6.73
C GLN A 170 15.89 7.61 -5.21
N PHE A 171 16.78 6.84 -4.61
CA PHE A 171 16.88 6.74 -3.16
C PHE A 171 17.64 7.96 -2.61
N ARG A 172 17.07 8.59 -1.59
CA ARG A 172 17.61 9.80 -0.96
C ARG A 172 17.69 9.62 0.54
N LEU A 173 18.77 10.14 1.12
CA LEU A 173 19.00 10.21 2.57
C LEU A 173 19.07 11.68 2.99
N ALA A 174 18.26 12.08 3.96
CA ALA A 174 18.17 13.45 4.42
C ALA A 174 18.09 14.48 3.25
N GLY A 175 17.31 14.15 2.23
CA GLY A 175 17.16 14.98 1.03
C GLY A 175 18.29 14.86 -0.02
N VAL A 176 19.41 14.16 0.27
CA VAL A 176 20.52 13.98 -0.67
C VAL A 176 20.34 12.71 -1.49
N PRO A 177 20.41 12.75 -2.84
CA PRO A 177 20.34 11.57 -3.68
C PRO A 177 21.61 10.72 -3.54
N VAL A 178 21.45 9.44 -3.17
CA VAL A 178 22.57 8.51 -2.94
C VAL A 178 22.59 7.33 -3.89
N LEU A 179 21.43 6.97 -4.46
CA LEU A 179 21.35 5.82 -5.36
C LEU A 179 20.24 6.03 -6.39
N TYR A 180 20.50 5.66 -7.65
CA TYR A 180 19.51 5.63 -8.73
C TYR A 180 19.27 4.20 -9.19
N ILE A 181 18.00 3.78 -9.21
CA ILE A 181 17.58 2.44 -9.63
C ILE A 181 16.53 2.62 -10.73
N PRO A 182 16.83 2.27 -12.00
CA PRO A 182 15.91 2.48 -13.13
C PRO A 182 14.55 1.80 -12.94
N ARG A 183 14.57 0.57 -12.40
CA ARG A 183 13.39 -0.22 -12.09
C ARG A 183 13.58 -0.90 -10.74
N LEU A 184 12.78 -0.51 -9.75
CA LEU A 184 12.81 -1.11 -8.41
C LEU A 184 11.48 -1.84 -8.19
N ARG A 185 11.55 -3.07 -7.69
CA ARG A 185 10.41 -3.85 -7.24
C ARG A 185 10.52 -4.07 -5.73
N MET A 186 9.44 -3.79 -5.02
CA MET A 186 9.36 -4.01 -3.59
C MET A 186 8.06 -4.76 -3.25
N PRO A 187 8.05 -5.67 -2.27
CA PRO A 187 6.81 -6.24 -1.77
C PRO A 187 5.99 -5.17 -1.04
N ASP A 188 4.67 -5.32 -1.14
CA ASP A 188 3.74 -4.55 -0.34
C ASP A 188 3.90 -4.94 1.15
N PRO A 189 3.99 -3.98 2.09
CA PRO A 189 4.12 -4.25 3.51
C PRO A 189 2.93 -4.99 4.14
N THR A 190 1.83 -5.19 3.42
CA THR A 190 0.73 -6.06 3.86
C THR A 190 1.06 -7.56 3.74
N LEU A 191 2.11 -7.92 2.96
CA LEU A 191 2.63 -9.28 2.91
C LEU A 191 3.36 -9.61 4.22
N LYS A 192 2.94 -10.69 4.88
CA LYS A 192 3.60 -11.15 6.12
C LYS A 192 5.04 -11.63 5.89
N ARG A 193 5.31 -12.24 4.70
CA ARG A 193 6.63 -12.74 4.31
C ARG A 193 6.78 -12.61 2.79
N ALA A 194 7.78 -11.84 2.36
CA ALA A 194 8.12 -11.70 0.95
C ALA A 194 9.62 -11.45 0.80
N THR A 195 10.21 -11.99 -0.26
CA THR A 195 11.60 -11.69 -0.63
C THR A 195 11.70 -10.25 -1.11
N GLY A 196 12.66 -9.50 -0.57
CA GLY A 196 12.88 -8.10 -0.95
C GLY A 196 13.71 -7.32 0.07
N PHE A 197 13.98 -6.07 -0.27
CA PHE A 197 14.66 -5.15 0.64
C PHE A 197 13.77 -4.82 1.83
N LEU A 198 14.37 -4.85 3.02
CA LEU A 198 13.77 -4.32 4.24
C LEU A 198 14.17 -2.85 4.42
N MET A 199 13.59 -2.20 5.42
CA MET A 199 13.87 -0.80 5.71
C MET A 199 15.36 -0.60 6.04
N PRO A 200 16.01 0.35 5.36
CA PRO A 200 17.39 0.69 5.70
C PRO A 200 17.47 1.32 7.08
N THR A 201 18.58 1.07 7.76
CA THR A 201 18.89 1.73 9.04
C THR A 201 20.21 2.46 8.95
N ILE A 202 20.28 3.64 9.55
CA ILE A 202 21.49 4.44 9.64
C ILE A 202 22.01 4.36 11.07
N ARG A 203 23.31 4.13 11.22
CA ARG A 203 24.01 4.14 12.51
C ARG A 203 25.21 5.07 12.43
N THR A 204 25.42 5.83 13.48
CA THR A 204 26.63 6.67 13.64
C THR A 204 27.36 6.22 14.89
N THR A 205 28.63 5.92 14.75
CA THR A 205 29.53 5.54 15.85
C THR A 205 30.83 6.37 15.76
N SER A 206 31.53 6.55 16.87
CA SER A 206 32.82 7.24 16.91
C SER A 206 33.88 6.54 16.05
N ASP A 207 33.87 5.22 16.05
CA ASP A 207 34.93 4.40 15.45
C ASP A 207 34.73 4.19 13.94
N LEU A 208 33.48 3.90 13.52
CA LEU A 208 33.15 3.60 12.13
C LEU A 208 32.56 4.78 11.36
N GLY A 209 32.25 5.90 12.05
CA GLY A 209 31.54 7.03 11.44
C GLY A 209 30.05 6.74 11.22
N THR A 210 29.49 7.34 10.19
CA THR A 210 28.10 7.11 9.79
C THR A 210 28.05 6.00 8.75
N GLY A 211 27.18 5.00 8.98
CA GLY A 211 27.01 3.89 8.05
C GLY A 211 25.55 3.57 7.82
N ILE A 212 25.29 2.91 6.69
CA ILE A 212 23.98 2.44 6.27
C ILE A 212 23.94 0.91 6.24
N LYS A 213 22.93 0.32 6.88
CA LYS A 213 22.56 -1.10 6.76
C LYS A 213 21.37 -1.21 5.81
N LEU A 214 21.49 -2.06 4.80
CA LEU A 214 20.42 -2.31 3.81
C LEU A 214 20.07 -3.80 3.78
N PRO A 215 19.18 -4.28 4.67
CA PRO A 215 18.85 -5.69 4.73
C PRO A 215 18.09 -6.15 3.50
N TYR A 216 18.44 -7.33 2.97
CA TYR A 216 17.71 -8.04 1.94
C TYR A 216 17.21 -9.37 2.49
N PHE A 217 15.90 -9.53 2.55
CA PHE A 217 15.23 -10.71 3.09
C PHE A 217 14.89 -11.68 1.98
N ILE A 218 15.20 -12.95 2.15
CA ILE A 218 14.97 -14.04 1.20
C ILE A 218 14.11 -15.10 1.85
N VAL A 219 12.95 -15.36 1.29
CA VAL A 219 12.08 -16.46 1.71
C VAL A 219 12.60 -17.76 1.13
N LEU A 220 13.00 -18.72 1.99
CA LEU A 220 13.46 -20.04 1.64
C LEU A 220 12.35 -21.07 1.95
N GLY A 221 11.20 -20.97 1.23
CA GLY A 221 10.06 -21.84 1.44
C GLY A 221 9.15 -21.41 2.61
N LYS A 222 8.37 -22.35 3.16
CA LYS A 222 7.32 -22.05 4.14
C LYS A 222 7.85 -21.72 5.53
N SER A 223 8.97 -22.30 5.93
CA SER A 223 9.47 -22.29 7.31
C SER A 223 10.89 -21.78 7.46
N ALA A 224 11.58 -21.39 6.38
CA ALA A 224 12.94 -20.88 6.43
C ALA A 224 13.08 -19.53 5.76
N ASP A 225 14.03 -18.72 6.22
CA ASP A 225 14.43 -17.44 5.63
C ASP A 225 15.91 -17.15 5.84
N LEU A 226 16.45 -16.32 4.96
CA LEU A 226 17.80 -15.79 5.02
C LEU A 226 17.73 -14.27 4.90
N THR A 227 18.43 -13.56 5.77
CA THR A 227 18.62 -12.12 5.65
C THR A 227 20.08 -11.83 5.42
N LEU A 228 20.38 -11.09 4.36
CA LEU A 228 21.71 -10.55 4.04
C LEU A 228 21.68 -9.05 4.34
N THR A 229 22.58 -8.57 5.19
CA THR A 229 22.61 -7.17 5.58
C THR A 229 23.99 -6.57 5.31
N PRO A 230 24.23 -6.01 4.10
CA PRO A 230 25.41 -5.19 3.87
C PRO A 230 25.36 -3.94 4.76
N TYR A 231 26.49 -3.64 5.36
CA TYR A 231 26.72 -2.45 6.16
C TYR A 231 27.98 -1.74 5.65
N VAL A 232 27.82 -0.53 5.16
CA VAL A 232 28.90 0.29 4.61
C VAL A 232 28.98 1.57 5.41
N THR A 233 30.21 1.99 5.77
CA THR A 233 30.47 3.14 6.62
C THR A 233 31.34 4.19 5.95
N THR A 234 31.31 5.42 6.46
CA THR A 234 32.14 6.53 5.95
C THR A 234 33.64 6.39 6.26
N LYS A 235 34.02 5.49 7.16
CA LYS A 235 35.41 5.18 7.47
C LYS A 235 35.90 3.87 6.85
N ASN A 236 35.43 3.55 5.63
CA ASN A 236 35.84 2.41 4.82
C ASN A 236 35.69 1.03 5.48
N SER A 237 34.76 0.89 6.41
CA SER A 237 34.42 -0.43 6.95
C SER A 237 33.23 -1.00 6.18
N GLU A 238 33.38 -2.21 5.68
CA GLU A 238 32.34 -2.99 4.97
C GLU A 238 32.08 -4.26 5.76
N THR A 239 30.82 -4.49 6.12
CA THR A 239 30.41 -5.72 6.81
C THR A 239 29.24 -6.32 6.07
N LEU A 240 29.22 -7.64 5.93
CA LEU A 240 28.06 -8.42 5.50
C LEU A 240 27.58 -9.27 6.66
N ASP A 241 26.44 -8.89 7.26
CA ASP A 241 25.77 -9.70 8.26
C ASP A 241 24.84 -10.72 7.57
N LEU A 242 24.86 -11.97 8.06
CA LEU A 242 24.03 -13.07 7.60
C LEU A 242 23.18 -13.57 8.76
N ARG A 243 21.90 -13.81 8.52
CA ARG A 243 20.97 -14.38 9.49
C ARG A 243 20.08 -15.41 8.80
N TYR A 244 20.28 -16.68 9.14
CA TYR A 244 19.44 -17.78 8.69
C TYR A 244 18.48 -18.19 9.80
N ARG A 245 17.20 -18.43 9.47
CA ARG A 245 16.19 -18.93 10.39
C ARG A 245 15.43 -20.11 9.77
N GLN A 246 15.21 -21.15 10.57
CA GLN A 246 14.41 -22.30 10.20
C GLN A 246 13.46 -22.66 11.34
N ALA A 247 12.16 -22.60 11.09
CA ALA A 247 11.13 -23.05 12.03
C ALA A 247 10.79 -24.51 11.79
N PHE A 248 10.62 -25.25 12.88
CA PHE A 248 10.16 -26.64 12.94
C PHE A 248 8.87 -26.69 13.77
N ALA A 249 8.20 -27.84 13.78
CA ALA A 249 7.00 -28.03 14.60
C ALA A 249 7.27 -27.83 16.11
N THR A 250 8.49 -28.13 16.55
CA THR A 250 8.89 -28.15 17.98
C THR A 250 9.90 -27.08 18.35
N GLY A 251 10.34 -26.23 17.41
CA GLY A 251 11.36 -25.23 17.73
C GLY A 251 11.81 -24.38 16.55
N LEU A 252 12.80 -23.53 16.82
CA LEU A 252 13.41 -22.62 15.86
C LEU A 252 14.93 -22.78 15.93
N ILE A 253 15.58 -22.86 14.77
CA ILE A 253 17.03 -22.68 14.62
C ILE A 253 17.26 -21.29 14.04
N GLU A 254 18.16 -20.55 14.67
CA GLU A 254 18.70 -19.29 14.15
C GLU A 254 20.23 -19.38 14.13
N ALA A 255 20.81 -19.12 12.96
CA ALA A 255 22.25 -19.02 12.76
C ALA A 255 22.58 -17.62 12.26
N THR A 256 23.55 -16.97 12.90
CA THR A 256 24.04 -15.65 12.52
C THR A 256 25.54 -15.69 12.29
N GLY A 257 26.01 -14.90 11.33
CA GLY A 257 27.43 -14.75 11.04
C GLY A 257 27.69 -13.39 10.41
N SER A 258 28.91 -12.92 10.47
CA SER A 258 29.33 -11.71 9.80
C SER A 258 30.73 -11.85 9.21
N VAL A 259 30.92 -11.19 8.07
CA VAL A 259 32.23 -11.03 7.44
C VAL A 259 32.47 -9.55 7.31
N SER A 260 33.60 -9.07 7.88
CA SER A 260 33.97 -7.65 7.87
C SER A 260 35.32 -7.46 7.17
N ARG A 261 35.41 -6.34 6.47
CA ARG A 261 36.64 -5.77 5.99
C ARG A 261 36.72 -4.35 6.54
N ASP A 262 37.76 -4.06 7.28
CA ASP A 262 38.01 -2.72 7.84
C ASP A 262 39.50 -2.39 7.82
N ASP A 263 39.80 -1.10 7.89
CA ASP A 263 41.15 -0.57 7.96
C ASP A 263 41.55 -0.24 9.42
N LEU A 264 40.79 -0.76 10.42
CA LEU A 264 41.00 -0.46 11.84
C LEU A 264 42.07 -1.35 12.48
N ILE A 265 42.40 -2.46 11.85
CA ILE A 265 43.48 -3.38 12.29
C ILE A 265 44.56 -3.33 11.22
N PRO A 266 45.79 -2.92 11.59
CA PRO A 266 46.95 -2.85 10.70
C PRO A 266 47.43 -4.22 10.21
#